data_07dbd3d66d30460d3306449ce035e038
#
_entry.id   07dbd3d66d30460d3306449ce035e038
#
_cell.length_a   1.000
_cell.length_b   1.000
_cell.length_c   1.000
_cell.angle_alpha   90.00
_cell.angle_beta   90.00
_cell.angle_gamma   90.00
#
_symmetry.space_group_name_H-M   'P 1'
#
loop_
_entity.id
_entity.type
_entity.pdbx_description
1 polymer ?
#
loop_
_entity_poly.entity_id
_entity_poly.type
_entity_poly.pdbx_seq_one_letter_code
_entity_poly.pdbx_strand_id
1 'polypeptide(L)'
;MEVSAPEYLRTPDERFDDLPGYSFKPHYTESLPGFAGLRMHYLDEGARDTGQVFLCLHGQPTWSYLYRRMIPVLLGSGARVVAPDLFGFGRSDKPVDDAWYTFTRHRDSLQAFVRALDLSNITLVCQDWGGILGLTLPMDDSQ
;
A
#
# COMPACT_ATOMS: atom_id res chain seq x y z
N MET A 1 12.78 -13.57 20.57
CA MET A 1 13.68 -13.54 19.40
C MET A 1 13.20 -12.48 18.42
N GLU A 2 14.01 -11.50 18.18
CA GLU A 2 13.73 -10.58 17.08
C GLU A 2 13.94 -11.35 15.77
N VAL A 3 12.87 -11.48 15.00
CA VAL A 3 12.99 -12.02 13.65
C VAL A 3 13.61 -10.89 12.82
N SER A 4 14.84 -11.09 12.35
CA SER A 4 15.49 -10.14 11.45
C SER A 4 14.70 -10.03 10.15
N ALA A 5 14.68 -8.83 9.57
CA ALA A 5 14.09 -8.64 8.24
C ALA A 5 14.75 -9.60 7.23
N PRO A 6 13.99 -10.14 6.28
CA PRO A 6 14.56 -10.94 5.20
C PRO A 6 15.51 -10.07 4.35
N GLU A 7 16.41 -10.72 3.62
CA GLU A 7 17.18 -10.03 2.59
C GLU A 7 16.23 -9.42 1.54
N TYR A 8 16.48 -8.17 1.16
CA TYR A 8 15.62 -7.45 0.22
C TYR A 8 16.44 -6.57 -0.72
N LEU A 9 15.83 -6.27 -1.86
CA LEU A 9 16.28 -5.23 -2.79
C LEU A 9 15.39 -4.00 -2.63
N ARG A 10 15.98 -2.85 -2.90
CA ARG A 10 15.25 -1.57 -2.95
C ARG A 10 15.56 -0.88 -4.27
N THR A 11 14.53 -0.57 -5.02
CA THR A 11 14.69 0.20 -6.26
C THR A 11 15.19 1.60 -5.91
N PRO A 12 16.28 2.08 -6.54
CA PRO A 12 16.80 3.42 -6.29
C PRO A 12 15.75 4.51 -6.55
N ASP A 13 15.74 5.55 -5.72
CA ASP A 13 14.72 6.60 -5.77
C ASP A 13 14.70 7.35 -7.11
N GLU A 14 15.86 7.53 -7.75
CA GLU A 14 15.97 8.18 -9.06
C GLU A 14 15.21 7.46 -10.18
N ARG A 15 14.83 6.20 -9.99
CA ARG A 15 13.99 5.46 -10.96
C ARG A 15 12.55 5.95 -10.97
N PHE A 16 12.16 6.73 -9.98
CA PHE A 16 10.79 7.25 -9.84
C PHE A 16 10.70 8.75 -10.12
N ASP A 17 11.81 9.36 -10.54
CA ASP A 17 11.85 10.77 -10.90
C ASP A 17 11.12 11.01 -12.23
N ASP A 18 10.42 12.13 -12.31
CA ASP A 18 9.79 12.64 -13.54
C ASP A 18 8.79 11.67 -14.21
N LEU A 19 8.15 10.80 -13.44
CA LEU A 19 7.12 9.91 -13.99
C LEU A 19 5.88 10.72 -14.41
N PRO A 20 5.38 10.53 -15.65
CA PRO A 20 4.22 11.26 -16.15
C PRO A 20 2.98 11.09 -15.28
N GLY A 21 2.41 12.23 -14.82
CA GLY A 21 1.20 12.25 -14.03
C GLY A 21 1.34 11.67 -12.60
N TYR A 22 2.57 11.53 -12.11
CA TYR A 22 2.87 10.92 -10.82
C TYR A 22 3.83 11.80 -10.02
N SER A 23 3.35 12.97 -9.60
CA SER A 23 4.12 13.94 -8.81
C SER A 23 3.72 13.94 -7.33
N PHE A 24 3.17 12.84 -6.86
CA PHE A 24 2.74 12.69 -5.47
C PHE A 24 3.94 12.54 -4.53
N LYS A 25 3.84 13.15 -3.35
CA LYS A 25 4.86 13.00 -2.32
C LYS A 25 4.89 11.55 -1.82
N PRO A 26 6.04 10.89 -1.80
CA PRO A 26 6.15 9.54 -1.25
C PRO A 26 6.04 9.55 0.27
N HIS A 27 5.38 8.53 0.81
CA HIS A 27 5.35 8.20 2.22
C HIS A 27 5.87 6.79 2.43
N TYR A 28 6.46 6.54 3.59
CA TYR A 28 7.03 5.24 3.92
C TYR A 28 6.69 4.83 5.35
N THR A 29 6.56 3.53 5.56
CA THR A 29 6.52 2.93 6.89
C THR A 29 7.49 1.75 6.94
N GLU A 30 8.28 1.66 8.02
CA GLU A 30 9.31 0.62 8.20
C GLU A 30 9.06 -0.23 9.45
N SER A 31 7.96 0.02 10.15
CA SER A 31 7.68 -0.57 11.46
C SER A 31 6.35 -1.31 11.52
N LEU A 32 5.87 -1.82 10.39
CA LEU A 32 4.64 -2.62 10.39
C LEU A 32 4.83 -3.87 11.25
N PRO A 33 3.92 -4.16 12.21
CA PRO A 33 3.99 -5.35 13.03
C PRO A 33 4.11 -6.63 12.19
N GLY A 34 5.13 -7.44 12.45
CA GLY A 34 5.46 -8.64 11.68
C GLY A 34 6.34 -8.38 10.45
N PHE A 35 6.60 -7.12 10.09
CA PHE A 35 7.36 -6.74 8.89
C PHE A 35 8.44 -5.68 9.19
N ALA A 36 8.85 -5.57 10.43
CA ALA A 36 9.85 -4.59 10.85
C ALA A 36 11.14 -4.73 10.04
N GLY A 37 11.69 -3.60 9.62
CA GLY A 37 12.90 -3.53 8.79
C GLY A 37 12.64 -3.60 7.28
N LEU A 38 11.41 -3.92 6.85
CA LEU A 38 10.98 -3.75 5.46
C LEU A 38 10.23 -2.43 5.31
N ARG A 39 10.59 -1.66 4.29
CA ARG A 39 9.96 -0.38 3.99
C ARG A 39 8.81 -0.56 3.00
N MET A 40 7.60 -0.15 3.38
CA MET A 40 6.47 -0.05 2.48
C MET A 40 6.26 1.41 2.07
N HIS A 41 6.15 1.64 0.77
CA HIS A 41 5.77 2.93 0.20
C HIS A 41 4.26 3.04 0.05
N TYR A 42 3.72 4.23 0.25
CA TYR A 42 2.32 4.53 -0.03
C TYR A 42 2.12 5.98 -0.42
N LEU A 43 1.07 6.23 -1.18
CA LEU A 43 0.54 7.57 -1.42
C LEU A 43 -0.53 7.87 -0.36
N ASP A 44 -0.57 9.11 0.09
CA ASP A 44 -1.53 9.59 1.09
C ASP A 44 -1.88 11.05 0.78
N GLU A 45 -2.96 11.22 0.06
CA GLU A 45 -3.38 12.51 -0.48
C GLU A 45 -4.72 12.92 0.12
N GLY A 46 -4.92 14.23 0.22
CA GLY A 46 -6.13 14.82 0.80
C GLY A 46 -6.04 15.04 2.30
N ALA A 47 -7.10 15.64 2.85
CA ALA A 47 -7.18 15.92 4.29
C ALA A 47 -7.49 14.64 5.09
N ARG A 48 -6.85 14.49 6.23
CA ARG A 48 -6.97 13.29 7.08
C ARG A 48 -8.28 13.20 7.86
N ASP A 49 -9.00 14.30 7.98
CA ASP A 49 -10.21 14.45 8.78
C ASP A 49 -11.50 14.48 7.96
N THR A 50 -11.46 13.98 6.72
CA THR A 50 -12.61 14.02 5.81
C THR A 50 -13.72 13.03 6.15
N GLY A 51 -13.47 12.07 7.03
CA GLY A 51 -14.44 11.02 7.37
C GLY A 51 -14.60 9.94 6.31
N GLN A 52 -13.96 10.05 5.15
CA GLN A 52 -14.00 9.04 4.08
C GLN A 52 -12.60 8.81 3.50
N VAL A 53 -12.26 7.54 3.29
CA VAL A 53 -11.00 7.12 2.70
C VAL A 53 -11.26 6.23 1.49
N PHE A 54 -10.66 6.56 0.36
CA PHE A 54 -10.48 5.64 -0.75
C PHE A 54 -9.16 4.90 -0.58
N LEU A 55 -9.22 3.59 -0.40
CA LEU A 55 -8.04 2.73 -0.37
C LEU A 55 -7.88 2.07 -1.72
N CYS A 56 -6.84 2.47 -2.47
CA CYS A 56 -6.58 2.03 -3.83
C CYS A 56 -5.52 0.92 -3.81
N LEU A 57 -5.92 -0.30 -4.14
CA LEU A 57 -5.07 -1.49 -4.08
C LEU A 57 -4.78 -2.02 -5.47
N HIS A 58 -3.50 -1.98 -5.84
CA HIS A 58 -3.01 -2.52 -7.11
C HIS A 58 -2.89 -4.04 -7.08
N GLY A 59 -2.62 -4.63 -8.24
CA GLY A 59 -2.36 -6.05 -8.41
C GLY A 59 -1.06 -6.32 -9.15
N GLN A 60 -0.94 -7.52 -9.71
CA GLN A 60 0.21 -8.00 -10.48
C GLN A 60 0.06 -7.58 -11.95
N PRO A 61 1.07 -7.01 -12.59
CA PRO A 61 2.40 -6.58 -12.13
C PRO A 61 2.50 -5.05 -11.90
N THR A 62 1.47 -4.44 -11.36
CA THR A 62 1.36 -2.98 -11.21
C THR A 62 1.87 -2.49 -9.84
N TRP A 63 1.67 -1.20 -9.57
CA TRP A 63 1.95 -0.52 -8.31
C TRP A 63 1.08 0.74 -8.24
N SER A 64 1.24 1.61 -7.27
CA SER A 64 0.38 2.78 -7.08
C SER A 64 0.30 3.72 -8.30
N TYR A 65 1.27 3.65 -9.20
CA TYR A 65 1.26 4.37 -10.49
C TYR A 65 0.00 4.10 -11.33
N LEU A 66 -0.58 2.90 -11.19
CA LEU A 66 -1.84 2.54 -11.84
C LEU A 66 -2.95 3.57 -11.57
N TYR A 67 -3.00 4.09 -10.36
CA TYR A 67 -4.07 4.98 -9.89
C TYR A 67 -3.79 6.47 -10.12
N ARG A 68 -2.68 6.85 -10.73
CA ARG A 68 -2.24 8.24 -10.85
C ARG A 68 -3.28 9.20 -11.46
N ARG A 69 -4.11 8.69 -12.37
CA ARG A 69 -5.17 9.49 -13.02
C ARG A 69 -6.48 9.47 -12.25
N MET A 70 -6.72 8.42 -11.49
CA MET A 70 -7.91 8.26 -10.67
C MET A 70 -7.83 9.08 -9.38
N ILE A 71 -6.64 9.18 -8.79
CA ILE A 71 -6.44 9.90 -7.52
C ILE A 71 -6.97 11.32 -7.55
N PRO A 72 -6.66 12.18 -8.54
CA PRO A 72 -7.21 13.53 -8.58
C PRO A 72 -8.73 13.57 -8.65
N VAL A 73 -9.35 12.62 -9.35
CA VAL A 73 -10.82 12.52 -9.46
C VAL A 73 -11.43 12.16 -8.11
N LEU A 74 -10.86 11.19 -7.42
CA LEU A 74 -11.31 10.78 -6.08
C LEU A 74 -11.14 11.91 -5.06
N LEU A 75 -10.04 12.64 -5.12
CA LEU A 75 -9.80 13.81 -4.27
C LEU A 75 -10.84 14.92 -4.49
N GLY A 76 -11.39 15.03 -5.70
CA GLY A 76 -12.44 15.99 -6.02
C GLY A 76 -13.73 15.78 -5.22
N SER A 77 -13.94 14.61 -4.63
CA SER A 77 -15.05 14.32 -3.70
C SER A 77 -14.84 14.86 -2.28
N GLY A 78 -13.65 15.36 -1.98
CA GLY A 78 -13.26 15.79 -0.63
C GLY A 78 -12.70 14.67 0.24
N ALA A 79 -12.63 13.43 -0.26
CA ALA A 79 -12.11 12.29 0.49
C ALA A 79 -10.57 12.26 0.53
N ARG A 80 -10.03 11.51 1.49
CA ARG A 80 -8.63 11.10 1.54
C ARG A 80 -8.43 9.91 0.60
N VAL A 81 -7.29 9.86 -0.07
CA VAL A 81 -6.91 8.75 -0.95
C VAL A 81 -5.58 8.16 -0.48
N VAL A 82 -5.57 6.88 -0.21
CA VAL A 82 -4.40 6.12 0.23
C VAL A 82 -4.14 4.98 -0.75
N ALA A 83 -2.91 4.87 -1.25
CA ALA A 83 -2.53 3.87 -2.23
C ALA A 83 -1.16 3.27 -1.89
N PRO A 84 -1.11 2.11 -1.20
CA PRO A 84 0.14 1.44 -0.90
C PRO A 84 0.70 0.69 -2.11
N ASP A 85 2.01 0.55 -2.16
CA ASP A 85 2.69 -0.45 -2.96
C ASP A 85 2.89 -1.70 -2.09
N LEU A 86 2.34 -2.83 -2.50
CA LEU A 86 2.58 -4.09 -1.80
C LEU A 86 4.08 -4.43 -1.80
N PHE A 87 4.56 -5.15 -0.79
CA PHE A 87 5.95 -5.62 -0.79
C PHE A 87 6.25 -6.40 -2.07
N GLY A 88 7.41 -6.15 -2.68
CA GLY A 88 7.80 -6.69 -3.97
C GLY A 88 7.45 -5.81 -5.17
N PHE A 89 6.71 -4.71 -4.96
CA PHE A 89 6.22 -3.85 -6.04
C PHE A 89 6.62 -2.39 -5.84
N GLY A 90 6.74 -1.68 -6.94
CA GLY A 90 6.92 -0.23 -6.97
C GLY A 90 8.09 0.25 -6.12
N ARG A 91 7.80 1.17 -5.20
CA ARG A 91 8.80 1.77 -4.30
C ARG A 91 8.95 1.02 -2.97
N SER A 92 8.15 -0.02 -2.73
CA SER A 92 8.29 -0.87 -1.54
C SER A 92 9.48 -1.81 -1.67
N ASP A 93 10.01 -2.23 -0.54
CA ASP A 93 11.11 -3.20 -0.50
C ASP A 93 10.69 -4.55 -1.11
N LYS A 94 11.65 -5.25 -1.67
CA LYS A 94 11.47 -6.48 -2.45
C LYS A 94 12.27 -7.61 -1.84
N PRO A 95 11.69 -8.39 -0.90
CA PRO A 95 12.34 -9.62 -0.43
C PRO A 95 12.82 -10.49 -1.59
N VAL A 96 14.05 -11.00 -1.49
CA VAL A 96 14.69 -11.73 -2.60
C VAL A 96 14.29 -13.20 -2.66
N ASP A 97 13.81 -13.75 -1.56
CA ASP A 97 13.35 -15.14 -1.50
C ASP A 97 11.92 -15.24 -2.06
N ASP A 98 11.74 -15.97 -3.16
CA ASP A 98 10.44 -16.18 -3.77
C ASP A 98 9.43 -16.82 -2.81
N ALA A 99 9.88 -17.67 -1.89
CA ALA A 99 9.03 -18.31 -0.88
C ALA A 99 8.48 -17.32 0.16
N TRP A 100 9.06 -16.12 0.25
CA TRP A 100 8.53 -15.07 1.10
C TRP A 100 7.14 -14.60 0.68
N TYR A 101 6.88 -14.61 -0.65
CA TYR A 101 5.63 -14.09 -1.22
C TYR A 101 4.51 -15.11 -1.09
N THR A 102 3.69 -14.93 -0.08
CA THR A 102 2.51 -15.75 0.16
C THR A 102 1.27 -14.86 0.27
N PHE A 103 0.11 -15.44 -0.02
CA PHE A 103 -1.18 -14.75 0.21
C PHE A 103 -1.27 -14.23 1.65
N THR A 104 -0.95 -15.08 2.63
CA THR A 104 -1.03 -14.73 4.05
C THR A 104 -0.13 -13.53 4.39
N ARG A 105 1.12 -13.51 3.92
CA ARG A 105 2.02 -12.38 4.17
C ARG A 105 1.51 -11.07 3.57
N HIS A 106 1.03 -11.10 2.34
CA HIS A 106 0.44 -9.92 1.72
C HIS A 106 -0.80 -9.44 2.46
N ARG A 107 -1.71 -10.37 2.81
CA ARG A 107 -2.88 -10.03 3.61
C ARG A 107 -2.49 -9.41 4.94
N ASP A 108 -1.60 -10.05 5.69
CA ASP A 108 -1.18 -9.59 7.01
C ASP A 108 -0.48 -8.23 6.95
N SER A 109 0.34 -8.00 5.91
CA SER A 109 0.99 -6.69 5.71
C SER A 109 -0.02 -5.60 5.39
N LEU A 110 -1.03 -5.90 4.59
CA LEU A 110 -2.09 -4.95 4.26
C LEU A 110 -2.94 -4.61 5.50
N GLN A 111 -3.30 -5.59 6.30
CA GLN A 111 -4.01 -5.37 7.57
C GLN A 111 -3.19 -4.54 8.55
N ALA A 112 -1.91 -4.86 8.70
CA ALA A 112 -0.99 -4.09 9.54
C ALA A 112 -0.90 -2.63 9.06
N PHE A 113 -0.83 -2.40 7.76
CA PHE A 113 -0.83 -1.08 7.15
C PHE A 113 -2.10 -0.28 7.47
N VAL A 114 -3.27 -0.87 7.25
CA VAL A 114 -4.55 -0.22 7.52
C VAL A 114 -4.68 0.17 8.99
N ARG A 115 -4.25 -0.70 9.91
CA ARG A 115 -4.24 -0.43 11.34
C ARG A 115 -3.22 0.65 11.73
N ALA A 116 -2.02 0.60 11.16
CA ALA A 116 -0.96 1.57 11.45
C ALA A 116 -1.34 3.00 11.05
N LEU A 117 -2.11 3.16 9.97
CA LEU A 117 -2.63 4.45 9.53
C LEU A 117 -3.98 4.81 10.16
N ASP A 118 -4.54 3.92 10.98
CA ASP A 118 -5.85 4.09 11.60
C ASP A 118 -6.95 4.44 10.57
N LEU A 119 -6.96 3.74 9.45
CA LEU A 119 -7.93 3.98 8.39
C LEU A 119 -9.30 3.42 8.78
N SER A 120 -10.33 4.24 8.62
CA SER A 120 -11.72 3.87 8.85
C SER A 120 -12.61 4.46 7.77
N ASN A 121 -13.85 3.97 7.69
CA ASN A 121 -14.82 4.38 6.66
C ASN A 121 -14.21 4.26 5.25
N ILE A 122 -13.66 3.09 4.97
CA ILE A 122 -12.90 2.80 3.75
C ILE A 122 -13.85 2.41 2.63
N THR A 123 -13.67 3.05 1.47
CA THR A 123 -14.16 2.54 0.18
C THR A 123 -12.98 1.93 -0.57
N LEU A 124 -13.07 0.63 -0.87
CA LEU A 124 -12.04 -0.06 -1.63
C LEU A 124 -12.13 0.27 -3.12
N VAL A 125 -11.01 0.64 -3.70
CA VAL A 125 -10.80 0.73 -5.15
C VAL A 125 -9.69 -0.26 -5.49
N CYS A 126 -10.04 -1.34 -6.12
CA CYS A 126 -9.12 -2.47 -6.25
C CYS A 126 -9.30 -3.21 -7.56
N GLN A 127 -8.25 -3.92 -7.95
CA GLN A 127 -8.26 -4.82 -9.09
C GLN A 127 -7.28 -5.96 -8.86
N ASP A 128 -7.48 -7.11 -9.55
CA ASP A 128 -6.57 -8.24 -9.55
C ASP A 128 -6.26 -8.71 -8.10
N TRP A 129 -5.02 -8.94 -7.74
CA TRP A 129 -4.63 -9.30 -6.38
C TRP A 129 -5.02 -8.27 -5.33
N GLY A 130 -5.06 -7.00 -5.70
CA GLY A 130 -5.57 -5.94 -4.81
C GLY A 130 -7.01 -6.18 -4.39
N GLY A 131 -7.85 -6.72 -5.29
CA GLY A 131 -9.22 -7.13 -4.98
C GLY A 131 -9.27 -8.35 -4.06
N ILE A 132 -8.50 -9.37 -4.37
CA ILE A 132 -8.46 -10.60 -3.56
C ILE A 132 -8.02 -10.29 -2.12
N LEU A 133 -6.97 -9.49 -1.97
CA LEU A 133 -6.46 -9.09 -0.65
C LEU A 133 -7.39 -8.10 0.05
N GLY A 134 -7.87 -7.10 -0.68
CA GLY A 134 -8.71 -6.02 -0.12
C GLY A 134 -10.03 -6.52 0.45
N LEU A 135 -10.65 -7.50 -0.20
CA LEU A 135 -11.91 -8.09 0.26
C LEU A 135 -11.76 -8.89 1.56
N THR A 136 -10.54 -9.19 2.00
CA THR A 136 -10.32 -9.80 3.33
C THR A 136 -10.44 -8.79 4.47
N LEU A 137 -10.29 -7.48 4.20
CA LEU A 137 -10.32 -6.45 5.24
C LEU A 137 -11.66 -6.40 5.99
N PRO A 138 -12.84 -6.40 5.31
CA PRO A 138 -14.13 -6.40 6.03
C PRO A 138 -14.37 -7.67 6.85
N MET A 139 -13.69 -8.76 6.53
CA MET A 139 -13.86 -10.03 7.25
C MET A 139 -13.26 -9.99 8.64
N ASP A 140 -12.28 -9.12 8.87
CA ASP A 140 -11.60 -8.99 10.17
C ASP A 140 -12.29 -7.99 11.10
N ASP A 141 -13.09 -7.07 10.55
CA ASP A 141 -13.83 -6.07 11.33
C ASP A 141 -15.10 -6.63 12.01
N SER A 142 -15.38 -7.90 11.81
CA SER A 142 -16.56 -8.58 12.38
C SER A 142 -16.34 -9.15 13.80
N GLN A 143 -15.25 -8.72 14.48
CA GLN A 143 -14.96 -9.12 15.86
C GLN A 143 -15.13 -7.98 16.85
#